data_fd866c22d7fc5ff8d15529f438932766
#
_entry.id   fd866c22d7fc5ff8d15529f438932766
#
_cell.length_a   1.000
_cell.length_b   1.000
_cell.length_c   1.000
_cell.angle_alpha   90.00
_cell.angle_beta   90.00
_cell.angle_gamma   90.00
#
_symmetry.space_group_name_H-M   'P 1'
#
loop_
_entity.id
_entity.type
_entity.pdbx_description
1 polymer ?
#
loop_
_entity_poly.entity_id
_entity_poly.type
_entity_poly.pdbx_seq_one_letter_code
_entity_poly.pdbx_strand_id
1 'polypeptide(L)'
;MNTKLKLKDLTPKNALTIAILAAVVVVVVWLLWDKIASAIRDARVKNTLQNEASQYGATTLTTSQINSLASQIYQAMRGLGTDEAAVSQVLSQLKNNADYAALRSAYASVNQSSTYPTLDSRIASEGTSSELRQWRSILDARNITIYTF
;
A
#
# COMPACT_ATOMS: atom_id res chain seq x y z
N MET A 1 -36.53 21.71 -11.82
CA MET A 1 -37.13 22.27 -10.58
C MET A 1 -35.99 22.81 -9.72
N ASN A 2 -35.83 24.15 -9.71
CA ASN A 2 -34.80 24.83 -8.89
C ASN A 2 -35.37 25.15 -7.53
N THR A 3 -35.12 24.31 -6.53
CA THR A 3 -35.48 24.62 -5.13
C THR A 3 -34.39 25.50 -4.53
N LYS A 4 -34.49 26.80 -4.75
CA LYS A 4 -33.70 27.79 -3.99
C LYS A 4 -34.21 27.77 -2.56
N LEU A 5 -33.48 27.17 -1.64
CA LEU A 5 -33.69 27.32 -0.20
C LEU A 5 -33.57 28.79 0.15
N LYS A 6 -34.72 29.42 0.47
CA LYS A 6 -34.76 30.82 0.90
C LYS A 6 -34.27 30.85 2.37
N LEU A 7 -33.17 31.52 2.61
CA LEU A 7 -32.63 31.77 3.97
C LEU A 7 -33.64 32.43 4.93
N LYS A 8 -34.79 32.86 4.43
CA LYS A 8 -35.84 33.56 5.18
C LYS A 8 -36.71 32.66 6.05
N ASP A 9 -36.63 31.34 5.89
CA ASP A 9 -37.48 30.37 6.62
C ASP A 9 -36.76 29.75 7.83
N LEU A 10 -35.60 30.29 8.22
CA LEU A 10 -34.87 29.85 9.41
C LEU A 10 -35.46 30.48 10.66
N THR A 11 -36.40 29.80 11.29
CA THR A 11 -36.78 30.13 12.67
C THR A 11 -35.60 29.83 13.60
N PRO A 12 -35.46 30.54 14.75
CA PRO A 12 -34.34 30.31 15.69
C PRO A 12 -34.18 28.86 16.11
N LYS A 13 -35.29 28.13 16.20
CA LYS A 13 -35.26 26.69 16.53
C LYS A 13 -34.68 25.82 15.40
N ASN A 14 -35.03 26.14 14.15
CA ASN A 14 -34.48 25.39 12.97
C ASN A 14 -33.03 25.75 12.72
N ALA A 15 -32.61 27.00 12.98
CA ALA A 15 -31.22 27.43 12.86
C ALA A 15 -30.31 26.69 13.84
N LEU A 16 -30.73 26.50 15.10
CA LEU A 16 -30.02 25.75 16.11
C LEU A 16 -29.89 24.26 15.71
N THR A 17 -30.97 23.66 15.25
CA THR A 17 -30.95 22.25 14.80
C THR A 17 -30.02 22.06 13.62
N ILE A 18 -30.02 22.94 12.64
CA ILE A 18 -29.11 22.89 11.48
C ILE A 18 -27.65 23.07 11.94
N ALA A 19 -27.39 24.00 12.86
CA ALA A 19 -26.03 24.19 13.40
C ALA A 19 -25.50 22.95 14.14
N ILE A 20 -26.34 22.30 14.93
CA ILE A 20 -25.97 21.06 15.63
C ILE A 20 -25.69 19.93 14.63
N LEU A 21 -26.54 19.74 13.60
CA LEU A 21 -26.33 18.75 12.56
C LEU A 21 -25.05 19.02 11.78
N ALA A 22 -24.77 20.26 11.42
CA ALA A 22 -23.52 20.64 10.74
C ALA A 22 -22.30 20.36 11.61
N ALA A 23 -22.34 20.66 12.90
CA ALA A 23 -21.25 20.35 13.83
C ALA A 23 -21.01 18.84 13.96
N VAL A 24 -22.07 18.03 14.05
CA VAL A 24 -21.96 16.56 14.08
C VAL A 24 -21.32 16.03 12.80
N VAL A 25 -21.73 16.52 11.63
CA VAL A 25 -21.13 16.12 10.34
C VAL A 25 -19.64 16.46 10.30
N VAL A 26 -19.25 17.66 10.73
CA VAL A 26 -17.83 18.06 10.79
C VAL A 26 -17.03 17.14 11.71
N VAL A 27 -17.53 16.80 12.89
CA VAL A 27 -16.87 15.89 13.83
C VAL A 27 -16.74 14.50 13.23
N VAL A 28 -17.78 13.97 12.61
CA VAL A 28 -17.75 12.65 11.97
C VAL A 28 -16.75 12.64 10.81
N VAL A 29 -16.73 13.65 9.97
CA VAL A 29 -15.75 13.78 8.89
C VAL A 29 -14.34 13.86 9.44
N TRP A 30 -14.12 14.62 10.50
CA TRP A 30 -12.81 14.73 11.15
C TRP A 30 -12.33 13.39 11.73
N LEU A 31 -13.21 12.65 12.41
CA LEU A 31 -12.89 11.32 12.96
C LEU A 31 -12.61 10.26 11.88
N LEU A 32 -13.22 10.39 10.70
CA LEU A 32 -13.03 9.47 9.58
C LEU A 32 -11.91 9.90 8.63
N TRP A 33 -11.39 11.13 8.77
CA TRP A 33 -10.44 11.72 7.82
C TRP A 33 -9.19 10.88 7.63
N ASP A 34 -8.62 10.39 8.73
CA ASP A 34 -7.41 9.56 8.67
C ASP A 34 -7.65 8.23 7.94
N LYS A 35 -8.82 7.62 8.15
CA LYS A 35 -9.21 6.39 7.46
C LYS A 35 -9.45 6.62 5.97
N ILE A 36 -10.09 7.72 5.62
CA ILE A 36 -10.35 8.08 4.22
C ILE A 36 -9.03 8.44 3.52
N ALA A 37 -8.18 9.23 4.16
CA ALA A 37 -6.90 9.63 3.62
C ALA A 37 -5.95 8.43 3.43
N SER A 38 -5.94 7.46 4.36
CA SER A 38 -5.17 6.22 4.20
C SER A 38 -5.70 5.39 3.04
N ALA A 39 -7.01 5.17 2.95
CA ALA A 39 -7.62 4.40 1.86
C ALA A 39 -7.33 5.00 0.46
N ILE A 40 -7.32 6.34 0.35
CA ILE A 40 -6.97 7.01 -0.92
C ILE A 40 -5.48 6.81 -1.25
N ARG A 41 -4.58 6.91 -0.26
CA ARG A 41 -3.14 6.66 -0.46
C ARG A 41 -2.89 5.23 -0.91
N ASP A 42 -3.49 4.27 -0.22
CA ASP A 42 -3.34 2.83 -0.51
C ASP A 42 -3.86 2.48 -1.91
N ALA A 43 -5.01 3.05 -2.30
CA ALA A 43 -5.54 2.87 -3.66
C ALA A 43 -4.62 3.47 -4.74
N ARG A 44 -3.99 4.62 -4.49
CA ARG A 44 -3.04 5.23 -5.43
C ARG A 44 -1.77 4.37 -5.57
N VAL A 45 -1.19 3.94 -4.46
CA VAL A 45 0.00 3.07 -4.47
C VAL A 45 -0.30 1.79 -5.24
N LYS A 46 -1.42 1.14 -4.95
CA LYS A 46 -1.83 -0.09 -5.62
C LYS A 46 -1.99 0.11 -7.14
N ASN A 47 -2.68 1.18 -7.57
CA ASN A 47 -2.88 1.48 -8.99
C ASN A 47 -1.54 1.77 -9.70
N THR A 48 -0.64 2.53 -9.06
CA THR A 48 0.68 2.82 -9.61
C THR A 48 1.48 1.54 -9.81
N LEU A 49 1.52 0.65 -8.80
CA LEU A 49 2.26 -0.61 -8.87
C LEU A 49 1.65 -1.59 -9.88
N GLN A 50 0.33 -1.62 -10.04
CA GLN A 50 -0.32 -2.44 -11.07
C GLN A 50 0.01 -1.94 -12.49
N ASN A 51 0.00 -0.62 -12.70
CA ASN A 51 0.40 -0.02 -13.97
C ASN A 51 1.88 -0.27 -14.27
N GLU A 52 2.74 -0.17 -13.25
CA GLU A 52 4.16 -0.48 -13.37
C GLU A 52 4.39 -1.95 -13.75
N ALA A 53 3.70 -2.90 -13.08
CA ALA A 53 3.85 -4.32 -13.38
C ALA A 53 3.55 -4.64 -14.86
N SER A 54 2.57 -3.96 -15.47
CA SER A 54 2.21 -4.17 -16.88
C SER A 54 3.29 -3.71 -17.87
N GLN A 55 4.26 -2.89 -17.46
CA GLN A 55 5.33 -2.36 -18.32
C GLN A 55 6.50 -3.34 -18.50
N TYR A 56 6.66 -4.30 -17.58
CA TYR A 56 7.81 -5.22 -17.58
C TYR A 56 7.55 -6.55 -18.27
N GLY A 57 6.41 -6.69 -18.97
CA GLY A 57 6.06 -7.89 -19.74
C GLY A 57 5.40 -8.98 -18.90
N ALA A 58 5.54 -10.23 -19.33
CA ALA A 58 4.88 -11.35 -18.69
C ALA A 58 5.65 -11.86 -17.46
N THR A 59 4.92 -12.16 -16.39
CA THR A 59 5.47 -12.85 -15.22
C THR A 59 5.79 -14.31 -15.57
N THR A 60 6.83 -14.85 -14.96
CA THR A 60 7.16 -16.30 -15.03
C THR A 60 6.42 -17.08 -13.95
N LEU A 61 5.94 -16.41 -12.92
CA LEU A 61 5.19 -16.96 -11.81
C LEU A 61 3.68 -16.76 -12.03
N THR A 62 2.88 -17.71 -11.58
CA THR A 62 1.43 -17.59 -11.58
C THR A 62 0.96 -16.58 -10.53
N THR A 63 -0.23 -16.02 -10.70
CA THR A 63 -0.84 -15.11 -9.70
C THR A 63 -0.91 -15.73 -8.31
N SER A 64 -1.21 -17.04 -8.23
CA SER A 64 -1.26 -17.75 -6.95
C SER A 64 0.12 -17.82 -6.27
N GLN A 65 1.18 -18.08 -7.04
CA GLN A 65 2.55 -18.07 -6.53
C GLN A 65 2.97 -16.68 -6.06
N ILE A 66 2.70 -15.64 -6.85
CA ILE A 66 2.99 -14.25 -6.47
C ILE A 66 2.27 -13.87 -5.17
N ASN A 67 0.99 -14.19 -5.04
CA ASN A 67 0.22 -13.90 -3.81
C ASN A 67 0.76 -14.67 -2.60
N SER A 68 1.19 -15.92 -2.79
CA SER A 68 1.86 -16.71 -1.74
C SER A 68 3.17 -16.06 -1.30
N LEU A 69 4.02 -15.63 -2.25
CA LEU A 69 5.28 -14.94 -1.97
C LEU A 69 5.05 -13.60 -1.27
N ALA A 70 4.03 -12.84 -1.68
CA ALA A 70 3.66 -11.60 -1.02
C ALA A 70 3.25 -11.81 0.44
N SER A 71 2.50 -12.87 0.72
CA SER A 71 2.12 -13.23 2.08
C SER A 71 3.32 -13.69 2.90
N GLN A 72 4.22 -14.48 2.32
CA GLN A 72 5.44 -14.97 2.99
C GLN A 72 6.36 -13.80 3.37
N ILE A 73 6.67 -12.89 2.43
CA ILE A 73 7.56 -11.76 2.69
C ILE A 73 6.91 -10.76 3.68
N TYR A 74 5.58 -10.59 3.62
CA TYR A 74 4.87 -9.79 4.61
C TYR A 74 5.01 -10.39 6.02
N GLN A 75 4.83 -11.70 6.17
CA GLN A 75 5.00 -12.37 7.47
C GLN A 75 6.44 -12.33 7.96
N ALA A 76 7.43 -12.48 7.07
CA ALA A 76 8.85 -12.41 7.40
C ALA A 76 9.27 -11.05 7.99
N MET A 77 8.58 -9.97 7.60
CA MET A 77 8.86 -8.61 8.05
C MET A 77 7.80 -8.08 9.05
N ARG A 78 6.93 -8.97 9.58
CA ARG A 78 5.89 -8.59 10.53
C ARG A 78 6.31 -8.90 11.96
N GLY A 79 6.26 -7.91 12.84
CA GLY A 79 6.50 -8.11 14.28
C GLY A 79 7.84 -7.52 14.75
N LEU A 80 8.43 -8.14 15.75
CA LEU A 80 9.74 -7.75 16.28
C LEU A 80 10.83 -8.57 15.60
N GLY A 81 11.65 -7.88 14.81
CA GLY A 81 12.70 -8.48 13.99
C GLY A 81 12.20 -8.98 12.64
N THR A 82 13.13 -9.29 11.77
CA THR A 82 12.90 -9.77 10.40
C THR A 82 13.43 -11.18 10.27
N ASP A 83 12.72 -12.06 9.57
CA ASP A 83 13.24 -13.35 9.11
C ASP A 83 13.98 -13.14 7.79
N GLU A 84 15.29 -12.85 7.87
CA GLU A 84 16.14 -12.55 6.72
C GLU A 84 16.26 -13.73 5.77
N ALA A 85 16.19 -14.94 6.29
CA ALA A 85 16.23 -16.16 5.49
C ALA A 85 14.98 -16.29 4.63
N ALA A 86 13.80 -16.03 5.20
CA ALA A 86 12.54 -16.03 4.48
C ALA A 86 12.48 -14.92 3.42
N VAL A 87 12.95 -13.68 3.73
CA VAL A 87 13.08 -12.61 2.74
C VAL A 87 13.97 -13.04 1.58
N SER A 88 15.17 -13.55 1.86
CA SER A 88 16.11 -14.06 0.86
C SER A 88 15.51 -15.17 0.01
N GLN A 89 14.77 -16.09 0.64
CA GLN A 89 14.10 -17.19 -0.06
C GLN A 89 13.04 -16.68 -1.03
N VAL A 90 12.21 -15.72 -0.62
CA VAL A 90 11.19 -15.11 -1.49
C VAL A 90 11.85 -14.41 -2.68
N LEU A 91 12.84 -13.54 -2.44
CA LEU A 91 13.52 -12.80 -3.51
C LEU A 91 14.22 -13.75 -4.48
N SER A 92 14.73 -14.89 -4.00
CA SER A 92 15.41 -15.89 -4.83
C SER A 92 14.48 -16.67 -5.77
N GLN A 93 13.19 -16.64 -5.59
CA GLN A 93 12.21 -17.29 -6.48
C GLN A 93 11.81 -16.43 -7.69
N LEU A 94 12.07 -15.13 -7.65
CA LEU A 94 11.80 -14.23 -8.75
C LEU A 94 12.81 -14.42 -9.88
N LYS A 95 12.41 -14.25 -11.13
CA LYS A 95 13.25 -14.52 -12.29
C LYS A 95 13.46 -13.32 -13.20
N ASN A 96 12.60 -12.29 -13.11
CA ASN A 96 12.68 -11.10 -13.94
C ASN A 96 12.00 -9.89 -13.27
N ASN A 97 12.10 -8.72 -13.90
CA ASN A 97 11.48 -7.48 -13.44
C ASN A 97 9.95 -7.61 -13.33
N ALA A 98 9.29 -8.35 -14.22
CA ALA A 98 7.84 -8.52 -14.19
C ALA A 98 7.38 -9.30 -12.92
N ASP A 99 8.13 -10.33 -12.51
CA ASP A 99 7.85 -11.06 -11.27
C ASP A 99 8.01 -10.14 -10.05
N TYR A 100 9.07 -9.32 -10.01
CA TYR A 100 9.30 -8.38 -8.91
C TYR A 100 8.21 -7.30 -8.85
N ALA A 101 7.85 -6.72 -9.99
CA ALA A 101 6.76 -5.73 -10.07
C ALA A 101 5.41 -6.33 -9.63
N ALA A 102 5.12 -7.57 -10.04
CA ALA A 102 3.94 -8.29 -9.60
C ALA A 102 3.95 -8.57 -8.09
N LEU A 103 5.12 -8.95 -7.53
CA LEU A 103 5.28 -9.13 -6.08
C LEU A 103 5.04 -7.81 -5.32
N ARG A 104 5.58 -6.67 -5.79
CA ARG A 104 5.31 -5.34 -5.21
C ARG A 104 3.83 -5.01 -5.18
N SER A 105 3.13 -5.26 -6.29
CA SER A 105 1.69 -5.03 -6.40
C SER A 105 0.88 -5.95 -5.46
N ALA A 106 1.22 -7.23 -5.39
CA ALA A 106 0.58 -8.18 -4.49
C ALA A 106 0.87 -7.84 -3.01
N TYR A 107 2.11 -7.45 -2.68
CA TYR A 107 2.48 -7.01 -1.34
C TYR A 107 1.64 -5.81 -0.88
N ALA A 108 1.42 -4.82 -1.73
CA ALA A 108 0.56 -3.67 -1.40
C ALA A 108 -0.90 -4.07 -1.10
N SER A 109 -1.33 -5.26 -1.52
CA SER A 109 -2.67 -5.77 -1.23
C SER A 109 -2.78 -6.47 0.12
N VAL A 110 -1.68 -7.03 0.64
CA VAL A 110 -1.63 -7.71 1.96
C VAL A 110 -1.08 -6.80 3.06
N ASN A 111 -0.32 -5.77 2.69
CA ASN A 111 0.29 -4.83 3.62
C ASN A 111 -0.76 -3.84 4.14
N GLN A 112 -0.87 -3.73 5.47
CA GLN A 112 -1.77 -2.81 6.16
C GLN A 112 -1.04 -1.60 6.77
N SER A 113 0.28 -1.47 6.54
CA SER A 113 1.09 -0.40 7.10
C SER A 113 1.01 0.87 6.25
N SER A 114 0.58 1.97 6.85
CA SER A 114 0.65 3.30 6.22
C SER A 114 2.06 3.92 6.29
N THR A 115 2.92 3.45 7.19
CA THR A 115 4.29 3.95 7.35
C THR A 115 5.22 3.44 6.26
N TYR A 116 5.06 2.15 5.89
CA TYR A 116 5.84 1.49 4.83
C TYR A 116 4.89 0.91 3.78
N PRO A 117 4.34 1.76 2.89
CA PRO A 117 3.25 1.36 2.00
C PRO A 117 3.71 0.43 0.85
N THR A 118 5.00 0.40 0.54
CA THR A 118 5.55 -0.43 -0.54
C THR A 118 6.49 -1.51 -0.01
N LEU A 119 6.69 -2.57 -0.80
CA LEU A 119 7.66 -3.62 -0.49
C LEU A 119 9.07 -3.04 -0.31
N ASP A 120 9.50 -2.16 -1.22
CA ASP A 120 10.84 -1.56 -1.17
C ASP A 120 11.04 -0.72 0.10
N SER A 121 10.04 0.10 0.46
CA SER A 121 10.12 0.91 1.68
C SER A 121 10.18 0.05 2.94
N ARG A 122 9.49 -1.09 2.94
CA ARG A 122 9.53 -2.04 4.05
C ARG A 122 10.89 -2.75 4.13
N ILE A 123 11.41 -3.26 3.02
CA ILE A 123 12.74 -3.88 2.96
C ILE A 123 13.81 -2.88 3.43
N ALA A 124 13.76 -1.64 2.93
CA ALA A 124 14.71 -0.58 3.33
C ALA A 124 14.68 -0.28 4.84
N SER A 125 13.51 -0.39 5.46
CA SER A 125 13.34 -0.08 6.90
C SER A 125 13.76 -1.24 7.82
N GLU A 126 13.67 -2.47 7.33
CA GLU A 126 13.94 -3.68 8.12
C GLU A 126 15.38 -4.16 7.98
N GLY A 127 15.99 -3.97 6.79
CA GLY A 127 17.31 -4.51 6.49
C GLY A 127 18.45 -3.68 7.04
N THR A 128 19.44 -4.33 7.64
CA THR A 128 20.76 -3.74 7.89
C THR A 128 21.50 -3.52 6.56
N SER A 129 22.56 -2.71 6.58
CA SER A 129 23.37 -2.45 5.37
C SER A 129 23.96 -3.73 4.75
N SER A 130 24.22 -4.79 5.54
CA SER A 130 24.71 -6.08 5.03
C SER A 130 23.60 -6.88 4.36
N GLU A 131 22.42 -6.93 4.95
CA GLU A 131 21.25 -7.64 4.42
C GLU A 131 20.74 -6.97 3.14
N LEU A 132 20.66 -5.65 3.11
CA LEU A 132 20.28 -4.92 1.90
C LEU A 132 21.25 -5.21 0.73
N ARG A 133 22.57 -5.30 0.98
CA ARG A 133 23.53 -5.71 -0.05
C ARG A 133 23.32 -7.15 -0.52
N GLN A 134 23.02 -8.06 0.41
CA GLN A 134 22.73 -9.45 0.07
C GLN A 134 21.46 -9.56 -0.78
N TRP A 135 20.38 -8.91 -0.40
CA TRP A 135 19.12 -8.94 -1.13
C TRP A 135 19.22 -8.30 -2.51
N ARG A 136 19.95 -7.19 -2.64
CA ARG A 136 20.30 -6.62 -3.95
C ARG A 136 21.07 -7.61 -4.82
N SER A 137 22.09 -8.26 -4.26
CA SER A 137 22.87 -9.27 -4.98
C SER A 137 22.01 -10.44 -5.49
N ILE A 138 21.01 -10.86 -4.71
CA ILE A 138 20.05 -11.89 -5.12
C ILE A 138 19.22 -11.41 -6.33
N LEU A 139 18.78 -10.17 -6.34
CA LEU A 139 17.99 -9.60 -7.43
C LEU A 139 18.85 -9.33 -8.67
N ASP A 140 20.05 -8.77 -8.51
CA ASP A 140 21.00 -8.49 -9.59
C ASP A 140 21.42 -9.75 -10.35
N ALA A 141 21.65 -10.86 -9.63
CA ALA A 141 21.94 -12.16 -10.23
C ALA A 141 20.82 -12.70 -11.14
N ARG A 142 19.64 -12.09 -11.10
CA ARG A 142 18.45 -12.40 -11.92
C ARG A 142 18.10 -11.30 -12.90
N ASN A 143 18.98 -10.30 -13.06
CA ASN A 143 18.76 -9.09 -13.87
C ASN A 143 17.50 -8.32 -13.45
N ILE A 144 17.15 -8.36 -12.15
CA ILE A 144 16.08 -7.56 -11.58
C ILE A 144 16.68 -6.23 -11.11
N THR A 145 16.30 -5.13 -11.73
CA THR A 145 16.93 -3.82 -11.56
C THR A 145 15.97 -2.72 -11.12
N ILE A 146 14.70 -3.06 -10.89
CA ILE A 146 13.64 -2.08 -10.60
C ILE A 146 13.38 -1.87 -9.10
N TYR A 147 14.15 -2.51 -8.22
CA TYR A 147 14.09 -2.26 -6.78
C TYR A 147 14.66 -0.88 -6.42
N THR A 148 14.19 -0.30 -5.29
CA THR A 148 14.56 1.05 -4.84
C THR A 148 15.03 1.12 -3.38
N PHE A 149 15.48 0.01 -2.81
CA PHE A 149 16.03 -0.06 -1.45
C PHE A 149 17.52 -0.21 -1.40
#